data_803aabf28c993dbdf282481a331ed63d
#
_entry.id   803aabf28c993dbdf282481a331ed63d
#
_cell.length_a   1.000
_cell.length_b   1.000
_cell.length_c   1.000
_cell.angle_alpha   90.00
_cell.angle_beta   90.00
_cell.angle_gamma   90.00
#
_symmetry.space_group_name_H-M   'P 1'
#
loop_
_entity.id
_entity.type
_entity.pdbx_description
1 polymer ?
#
loop_
_entity_poly.entity_id
_entity_poly.type
_entity_poly.pdbx_seq_one_letter_code
_entity_poly.pdbx_strand_id
1 'polypeptide(L)'
;KRLSKATSDVAPILWQHGALARLGKGESIHDLLHNGYSTISLGYAGLYECVKYMTGHSHTDNGKGKEFGLQVMQHLNDKCKEWKAAEAIDYSVYGTPIEATTYKFAKCLKERFGVIKGVTDRDYITNSYHVPVFEEIDAFEKLKLEAEFQNLSPGGAISYIESPNLSNSPIKIYLLITEAQATDKHLSSPFVINVILRTTFGSPFK
;
A
#
# COMPACT_ATOMS: atom_id res chain seq x y z
N LYS A 1 18.07 -14.01 0.25
CA LYS A 1 19.31 -14.32 1.03
C LYS A 1 19.14 -14.25 2.56
N ARG A 2 18.39 -13.26 3.11
CA ARG A 2 18.15 -13.18 4.57
C ARG A 2 17.16 -14.24 5.05
N LEU A 3 16.03 -14.37 4.37
CA LEU A 3 14.97 -15.32 4.74
C LEU A 3 15.40 -16.77 4.57
N SER A 4 16.21 -17.10 3.56
CA SER A 4 16.70 -18.47 3.38
C SER A 4 17.63 -18.97 4.49
N LYS A 5 18.07 -18.07 5.37
CA LYS A 5 18.89 -18.40 6.57
C LYS A 5 18.09 -18.24 7.87
N ALA A 6 16.82 -17.87 7.79
CA ALA A 6 15.99 -17.69 8.97
C ALA A 6 15.51 -19.03 9.53
N THR A 7 15.37 -19.08 10.84
CA THR A 7 14.80 -20.21 11.54
C THR A 7 13.44 -19.87 12.14
N SER A 8 12.72 -20.86 12.61
CA SER A 8 11.43 -20.73 13.26
C SER A 8 11.45 -19.77 14.46
N ASP A 9 12.63 -19.51 15.03
CA ASP A 9 12.79 -18.61 16.20
C ASP A 9 12.60 -17.12 15.85
N VAL A 10 12.64 -16.74 14.57
CA VAL A 10 12.41 -15.33 14.16
C VAL A 10 10.96 -14.87 14.38
N ALA A 11 10.01 -15.80 14.36
CA ALA A 11 8.60 -15.56 14.64
C ALA A 11 7.93 -16.85 15.18
N PRO A 12 8.18 -17.21 16.46
CA PRO A 12 7.72 -18.48 17.02
C PRO A 12 6.21 -18.68 16.94
N ILE A 13 5.43 -17.61 17.16
CA ILE A 13 3.96 -17.68 17.07
C ILE A 13 3.52 -18.10 15.67
N LEU A 14 4.20 -17.64 14.62
CA LEU A 14 3.88 -17.96 13.25
C LEU A 14 4.37 -19.36 12.87
N TRP A 15 5.64 -19.67 13.16
CA TRP A 15 6.31 -20.85 12.62
C TRP A 15 6.24 -22.08 13.53
N GLN A 16 6.27 -21.89 14.85
CA GLN A 16 6.25 -23.02 15.80
C GLN A 16 4.84 -23.32 16.32
N HIS A 17 4.04 -22.29 16.56
CA HIS A 17 2.72 -22.39 17.20
C HIS A 17 1.57 -21.94 16.29
N GLY A 18 1.83 -21.66 15.03
CA GLY A 18 0.82 -21.24 14.05
C GLY A 18 -0.15 -22.36 13.67
N ALA A 19 -1.21 -22.00 12.96
CA ALA A 19 -2.19 -22.95 12.47
C ALA A 19 -1.67 -23.83 11.32
N LEU A 20 -0.81 -23.27 10.48
CA LEU A 20 -0.32 -23.92 9.26
C LEU A 20 1.09 -24.51 9.42
N ALA A 21 2.00 -23.82 10.07
CA ALA A 21 3.35 -24.30 10.34
C ALA A 21 3.49 -24.78 11.79
N ARG A 22 4.22 -25.87 11.98
CA ARG A 22 4.48 -26.52 13.28
C ARG A 22 5.94 -26.94 13.35
N LEU A 23 6.86 -26.03 13.02
CA LEU A 23 8.29 -26.30 13.04
C LEU A 23 8.82 -26.44 14.47
N GLY A 24 9.84 -27.24 14.63
CA GLY A 24 10.61 -27.30 15.88
C GLY A 24 11.41 -26.02 16.11
N LYS A 25 11.86 -25.82 17.36
CA LYS A 25 12.71 -24.68 17.72
C LYS A 25 14.03 -24.73 16.94
N GLY A 26 14.43 -23.63 16.33
CA GLY A 26 15.65 -23.51 15.55
C GLY A 26 15.58 -24.16 14.17
N GLU A 27 14.47 -24.79 13.80
CA GLU A 27 14.27 -25.40 12.49
C GLU A 27 14.21 -24.35 11.38
N SER A 28 14.77 -24.67 10.21
CA SER A 28 14.81 -23.77 9.06
C SER A 28 13.39 -23.54 8.49
N ILE A 29 13.07 -22.27 8.16
CA ILE A 29 11.84 -21.94 7.45
C ILE A 29 11.99 -22.03 5.93
N HIS A 30 13.16 -22.42 5.42
CA HIS A 30 13.51 -22.37 4.00
C HIS A 30 12.45 -23.04 3.11
N ASP A 31 12.05 -24.25 3.46
CA ASP A 31 11.13 -25.05 2.64
C ASP A 31 9.71 -24.45 2.60
N LEU A 32 9.36 -23.65 3.63
CA LEU A 32 8.08 -22.93 3.69
C LEU A 32 8.07 -21.63 2.88
N LEU A 33 9.20 -21.21 2.32
CA LEU A 33 9.27 -20.03 1.45
C LEU A 33 8.96 -20.35 -0.01
N HIS A 34 9.02 -21.63 -0.41
CA HIS A 34 8.92 -22.05 -1.81
C HIS A 34 7.57 -22.70 -2.14
N ASN A 35 7.32 -22.86 -3.44
CA ASN A 35 6.18 -23.59 -3.99
C ASN A 35 4.80 -23.08 -3.55
N GLY A 36 4.67 -21.76 -3.35
CA GLY A 36 3.40 -21.13 -3.05
C GLY A 36 2.92 -21.26 -1.60
N TYR A 37 3.77 -21.78 -0.69
CA TYR A 37 3.39 -21.86 0.73
C TYR A 37 3.40 -20.48 1.41
N SER A 38 4.37 -19.65 1.09
CA SER A 38 4.51 -18.29 1.64
C SER A 38 4.61 -17.27 0.52
N THR A 39 4.11 -16.07 0.78
CA THR A 39 4.25 -14.92 -0.12
C THR A 39 5.11 -13.85 0.53
N ILE A 40 6.10 -13.34 -0.21
CA ILE A 40 6.90 -12.19 0.19
C ILE A 40 6.25 -10.93 -0.36
N SER A 41 5.84 -10.04 0.53
CA SER A 41 5.23 -8.78 0.14
C SER A 41 6.29 -7.74 -0.21
N LEU A 42 6.17 -7.16 -1.40
CA LEU A 42 6.93 -5.99 -1.84
C LEU A 42 6.14 -4.72 -1.51
N GLY A 43 6.40 -4.14 -0.34
CA GLY A 43 5.84 -2.86 0.05
C GLY A 43 6.53 -1.69 -0.62
N TYR A 44 5.79 -0.63 -0.91
CA TYR A 44 6.32 0.59 -1.52
C TYR A 44 5.73 1.83 -0.85
N ALA A 45 6.41 2.96 -0.99
CA ALA A 45 6.00 4.27 -0.48
C ALA A 45 6.42 5.37 -1.44
N GLY A 46 5.73 6.50 -1.41
CA GLY A 46 6.14 7.68 -2.15
C GLY A 46 5.86 7.59 -3.65
N LEU A 47 4.76 6.93 -4.06
CA LEU A 47 4.37 6.91 -5.47
C LEU A 47 4.12 8.34 -5.99
N TYR A 48 3.45 9.19 -5.18
CA TYR A 48 3.24 10.59 -5.53
C TYR A 48 4.56 11.31 -5.80
N GLU A 49 5.50 11.21 -4.87
CA GLU A 49 6.80 11.89 -4.96
C GLU A 49 7.61 11.39 -6.15
N CYS A 50 7.56 10.08 -6.42
CA CYS A 50 8.20 9.48 -7.60
C CYS A 50 7.61 10.04 -8.89
N VAL A 51 6.29 10.01 -9.05
CA VAL A 51 5.60 10.52 -10.24
C VAL A 51 5.83 12.02 -10.39
N LYS A 52 5.73 12.78 -9.29
CA LYS A 52 5.97 14.23 -9.30
C LYS A 52 7.38 14.59 -9.75
N TYR A 53 8.37 13.87 -9.26
CA TYR A 53 9.76 14.09 -9.64
C TYR A 53 10.03 13.76 -11.11
N MET A 54 9.48 12.65 -11.59
CA MET A 54 9.74 12.15 -12.95
C MET A 54 8.95 12.88 -14.04
N THR A 55 7.74 13.34 -13.73
CA THR A 55 6.82 13.88 -14.75
C THR A 55 6.43 15.35 -14.52
N GLY A 56 6.66 15.88 -13.33
CA GLY A 56 6.14 17.18 -12.92
C GLY A 56 4.64 17.18 -12.53
N HIS A 57 3.96 16.04 -12.68
CA HIS A 57 2.53 15.87 -12.44
C HIS A 57 2.23 15.06 -11.17
N SER A 58 0.99 15.09 -10.66
CA SER A 58 0.52 14.16 -9.64
C SER A 58 0.06 12.85 -10.27
N HIS A 59 0.19 11.72 -9.56
CA HIS A 59 -0.46 10.47 -9.98
C HIS A 59 -1.99 10.52 -9.83
N THR A 60 -2.50 11.55 -9.19
CA THR A 60 -3.93 11.83 -9.01
C THR A 60 -4.54 12.61 -10.16
N ASP A 61 -3.72 13.19 -11.05
CA ASP A 61 -4.24 13.80 -12.26
C ASP A 61 -4.79 12.72 -13.21
N ASN A 62 -5.79 13.07 -14.00
CA ASN A 62 -6.37 12.14 -14.98
C ASN A 62 -5.58 12.14 -16.31
N GLY A 63 -4.26 12.31 -16.23
CA GLY A 63 -3.39 12.44 -17.37
C GLY A 63 -2.05 11.72 -17.21
N LYS A 64 -0.98 12.39 -17.64
CA LYS A 64 0.38 11.83 -17.70
C LYS A 64 0.90 11.31 -16.35
N GLY A 65 0.54 11.97 -15.26
CA GLY A 65 0.96 11.55 -13.94
C GLY A 65 0.35 10.21 -13.54
N LYS A 66 -0.95 10.05 -13.73
CA LYS A 66 -1.66 8.80 -13.47
C LYS A 66 -1.14 7.67 -14.35
N GLU A 67 -1.02 7.92 -15.65
CA GLU A 67 -0.50 6.92 -16.58
C GLU A 67 0.89 6.42 -16.16
N PHE A 68 1.80 7.34 -15.84
CA PHE A 68 3.13 6.98 -15.36
C PHE A 68 3.08 6.22 -14.05
N GLY A 69 2.22 6.63 -13.09
CA GLY A 69 2.03 5.94 -11.83
C GLY A 69 1.58 4.47 -12.02
N LEU A 70 0.61 4.24 -12.92
CA LEU A 70 0.15 2.89 -13.26
C LEU A 70 1.25 2.07 -13.94
N GLN A 71 2.08 2.67 -14.81
CA GLN A 71 3.23 2.00 -15.42
C GLN A 71 4.27 1.58 -14.37
N VAL A 72 4.54 2.42 -13.37
CA VAL A 72 5.43 2.07 -12.25
C VAL A 72 4.89 0.87 -11.48
N MET A 73 3.58 0.87 -11.16
CA MET A 73 2.95 -0.24 -10.45
C MET A 73 2.95 -1.53 -11.27
N GLN A 74 2.69 -1.43 -12.58
CA GLN A 74 2.76 -2.59 -13.46
C GLN A 74 4.18 -3.16 -13.51
N HIS A 75 5.19 -2.30 -13.60
CA HIS A 75 6.60 -2.73 -13.57
C HIS A 75 6.95 -3.49 -12.29
N LEU A 76 6.49 -3.02 -11.11
CA LEU A 76 6.69 -3.73 -9.85
C LEU A 76 6.04 -5.13 -9.86
N ASN A 77 4.83 -5.26 -10.42
CA ASN A 77 4.17 -6.55 -10.58
C ASN A 77 4.93 -7.49 -11.53
N ASP A 78 5.43 -6.96 -12.63
CA ASP A 78 6.19 -7.76 -13.58
C ASP A 78 7.51 -8.25 -12.97
N LYS A 79 8.17 -7.44 -12.15
CA LYS A 79 9.33 -7.87 -11.36
C LYS A 79 8.99 -8.94 -10.33
N CYS A 80 7.84 -8.84 -9.67
CA CYS A 80 7.37 -9.90 -8.77
C CYS A 80 7.18 -11.23 -9.52
N LYS A 81 6.60 -11.21 -10.72
CA LYS A 81 6.44 -12.40 -11.57
C LYS A 81 7.78 -12.99 -12.01
N GLU A 82 8.72 -12.12 -12.42
CA GLU A 82 10.08 -12.52 -12.81
C GLU A 82 10.81 -13.21 -11.65
N TRP A 83 10.77 -12.64 -10.44
CA TRP A 83 11.38 -13.24 -9.27
C TRP A 83 10.72 -14.55 -8.86
N LYS A 84 9.38 -14.63 -8.95
CA LYS A 84 8.65 -15.87 -8.72
C LYS A 84 9.11 -16.99 -9.66
N ALA A 85 9.25 -16.68 -10.93
CA ALA A 85 9.72 -17.66 -11.92
C ALA A 85 11.17 -18.11 -11.67
N ALA A 86 12.03 -17.18 -11.21
CA ALA A 86 13.45 -17.47 -10.97
C ALA A 86 13.72 -18.21 -9.66
N GLU A 87 12.92 -17.96 -8.62
CA GLU A 87 13.21 -18.43 -7.25
C GLU A 87 12.19 -19.43 -6.70
N ALA A 88 11.08 -19.68 -7.41
CA ALA A 88 9.95 -20.48 -6.94
C ALA A 88 9.36 -19.99 -5.60
N ILE A 89 9.48 -18.68 -5.34
CA ILE A 89 8.92 -18.00 -4.18
C ILE A 89 7.83 -17.05 -4.67
N ASP A 90 6.68 -17.01 -4.00
CA ASP A 90 5.64 -16.06 -4.31
C ASP A 90 6.04 -14.65 -3.85
N TYR A 91 5.93 -13.70 -4.77
CA TYR A 91 6.10 -12.27 -4.52
C TYR A 91 4.83 -11.54 -4.90
N SER A 92 4.44 -10.55 -4.10
CA SER A 92 3.25 -9.76 -4.35
C SER A 92 3.46 -8.31 -3.97
N VAL A 93 2.98 -7.40 -4.83
CA VAL A 93 3.01 -5.97 -4.53
C VAL A 93 1.97 -5.66 -3.46
N TYR A 94 2.38 -4.92 -2.44
CA TYR A 94 1.56 -4.59 -1.28
C TYR A 94 1.50 -3.08 -1.05
N GLY A 95 0.31 -2.51 -1.12
CA GLY A 95 0.02 -1.12 -0.76
C GLY A 95 0.03 -0.93 0.75
N THR A 96 1.21 -1.01 1.34
CA THR A 96 1.38 -1.04 2.81
C THR A 96 1.13 0.31 3.46
N PRO A 97 0.41 0.36 4.60
CA PRO A 97 0.33 1.55 5.45
C PRO A 97 1.63 1.68 6.26
N ILE A 98 2.56 2.53 5.80
CA ILE A 98 3.89 2.69 6.42
C ILE A 98 3.94 3.94 7.32
N GLU A 99 3.05 4.08 8.26
CA GLU A 99 2.81 5.30 9.03
C GLU A 99 4.08 6.01 9.54
N ALA A 100 4.80 5.42 10.48
CA ALA A 100 6.00 6.05 11.06
C ALA A 100 7.21 6.10 10.10
N THR A 101 7.26 5.22 9.10
CA THR A 101 8.37 5.11 8.17
C THR A 101 8.36 6.23 7.14
N THR A 102 7.20 6.81 6.83
CA THR A 102 7.06 7.93 5.89
C THR A 102 7.88 9.16 6.32
N TYR A 103 7.91 9.46 7.63
CA TYR A 103 8.74 10.52 8.19
C TYR A 103 10.24 10.21 8.03
N LYS A 104 10.66 8.99 8.35
CA LYS A 104 12.07 8.57 8.20
C LYS A 104 12.54 8.68 6.75
N PHE A 105 11.72 8.24 5.80
CA PHE A 105 12.03 8.37 4.38
C PHE A 105 12.16 9.84 3.97
N ALA A 106 11.22 10.70 4.36
CA ALA A 106 11.27 12.13 4.06
C ALA A 106 12.57 12.77 4.59
N LYS A 107 12.94 12.46 5.84
CA LYS A 107 14.18 12.94 6.44
C LYS A 107 15.41 12.48 5.65
N CYS A 108 15.52 11.18 5.37
CA CYS A 108 16.66 10.64 4.62
C CYS A 108 16.73 11.19 3.19
N LEU A 109 15.60 11.42 2.53
CA LEU A 109 15.57 12.03 1.20
C LEU A 109 16.03 13.48 1.24
N LYS A 110 15.60 14.28 2.21
CA LYS A 110 16.08 15.66 2.40
C LYS A 110 17.58 15.72 2.68
N GLU A 111 18.08 14.85 3.56
CA GLU A 111 19.50 14.78 3.88
C GLU A 111 20.36 14.40 2.66
N ARG A 112 19.85 13.50 1.82
CA ARG A 112 20.60 12.98 0.67
C ARG A 112 20.50 13.83 -0.58
N PHE A 113 19.34 14.42 -0.85
CA PHE A 113 19.04 15.08 -2.13
C PHE A 113 18.67 16.56 -1.97
N GLY A 114 18.63 17.08 -0.74
CA GLY A 114 18.19 18.44 -0.47
C GLY A 114 16.67 18.59 -0.54
N VAL A 115 16.22 19.86 -0.50
CA VAL A 115 14.80 20.20 -0.59
C VAL A 115 14.42 20.39 -2.05
N ILE A 116 13.54 19.52 -2.54
CA ILE A 116 12.95 19.58 -3.88
C ILE A 116 11.47 19.88 -3.72
N LYS A 117 11.02 21.00 -4.29
CA LYS A 117 9.63 21.47 -4.16
C LYS A 117 8.63 20.45 -4.68
N GLY A 118 7.64 20.09 -3.85
CA GLY A 118 6.60 19.11 -4.16
C GLY A 118 7.05 17.65 -4.06
N VAL A 119 8.32 17.38 -3.69
CA VAL A 119 8.90 16.03 -3.59
C VAL A 119 9.47 15.77 -2.20
N THR A 120 10.45 16.58 -1.77
CA THR A 120 11.12 16.41 -0.47
C THR A 120 10.92 17.58 0.49
N ASP A 121 10.05 18.50 0.16
CA ASP A 121 9.80 19.72 0.93
C ASP A 121 8.88 19.50 2.16
N ARG A 122 8.28 18.32 2.29
CA ARG A 122 7.45 17.93 3.45
C ARG A 122 8.21 17.06 4.43
N ASP A 123 7.66 16.90 5.64
CA ASP A 123 8.23 16.05 6.68
C ASP A 123 7.73 14.59 6.61
N TYR A 124 6.99 14.26 5.58
CA TYR A 124 6.54 12.91 5.26
C TYR A 124 6.55 12.70 3.73
N ILE A 125 6.59 11.46 3.31
CA ILE A 125 6.26 11.05 1.95
C ILE A 125 4.88 10.41 1.92
N THR A 126 4.25 10.42 0.77
CA THR A 126 2.93 9.82 0.59
C THR A 126 2.99 8.31 0.82
N ASN A 127 2.00 7.80 1.51
CA ASN A 127 1.89 6.38 1.79
C ASN A 127 1.45 5.63 0.53
N SER A 128 2.22 4.62 0.12
CA SER A 128 1.98 3.80 -1.08
C SER A 128 1.40 4.59 -2.27
N TYR A 129 0.21 4.26 -2.75
CA TYR A 129 -0.51 4.88 -3.86
C TYR A 129 -1.53 5.96 -3.43
N HIS A 130 -1.67 6.21 -2.14
CA HIS A 130 -2.74 7.07 -1.62
C HIS A 130 -2.72 8.47 -2.23
N VAL A 131 -3.90 9.04 -2.37
CA VAL A 131 -4.04 10.46 -2.65
C VAL A 131 -3.39 11.24 -1.52
N PRO A 132 -2.48 12.20 -1.82
CA PRO A 132 -1.84 13.00 -0.80
C PRO A 132 -2.87 13.75 0.06
N VAL A 133 -2.65 13.79 1.37
CA VAL A 133 -3.59 14.39 2.34
C VAL A 133 -3.81 15.91 2.17
N PHE A 134 -2.96 16.56 1.40
CA PHE A 134 -3.10 17.99 1.07
C PHE A 134 -3.91 18.24 -0.21
N GLU A 135 -4.28 17.20 -0.94
CA GLU A 135 -5.16 17.29 -2.09
C GLU A 135 -6.63 17.19 -1.63
N GLU A 136 -7.40 18.22 -1.90
CA GLU A 136 -8.84 18.20 -1.64
C GLU A 136 -9.53 17.37 -2.71
N ILE A 137 -10.08 16.24 -2.31
CA ILE A 137 -10.78 15.31 -3.19
C ILE A 137 -12.02 14.75 -2.48
N ASP A 138 -13.09 14.57 -3.22
CA ASP A 138 -14.28 13.88 -2.73
C ASP A 138 -13.99 12.41 -2.44
N ALA A 139 -14.66 11.84 -1.43
CA ALA A 139 -14.43 10.46 -0.98
C ALA A 139 -14.66 9.44 -2.09
N PHE A 140 -15.66 9.63 -2.94
CA PHE A 140 -15.98 8.71 -4.04
C PHE A 140 -14.97 8.81 -5.17
N GLU A 141 -14.57 10.02 -5.54
CA GLU A 141 -13.54 10.26 -6.55
C GLU A 141 -12.19 9.71 -6.06
N LYS A 142 -11.88 9.85 -4.76
CA LYS A 142 -10.69 9.25 -4.15
C LYS A 142 -10.71 7.73 -4.29
N LEU A 143 -11.81 7.07 -3.90
CA LEU A 143 -11.95 5.61 -4.02
C LEU A 143 -11.84 5.13 -5.46
N LYS A 144 -12.48 5.84 -6.39
CA LYS A 144 -12.43 5.52 -7.82
C LYS A 144 -11.01 5.61 -8.38
N LEU A 145 -10.26 6.62 -7.98
CA LEU A 145 -8.87 6.79 -8.39
C LEU A 145 -7.98 5.73 -7.76
N GLU A 146 -8.09 5.52 -6.45
CA GLU A 146 -7.26 4.56 -5.72
C GLU A 146 -7.55 3.11 -6.13
N ALA A 147 -8.77 2.77 -6.55
CA ALA A 147 -9.14 1.43 -7.00
C ALA A 147 -8.26 0.92 -8.15
N GLU A 148 -7.86 1.79 -9.07
CA GLU A 148 -6.98 1.40 -10.18
C GLU A 148 -5.58 0.98 -9.70
N PHE A 149 -5.06 1.64 -8.67
CA PHE A 149 -3.78 1.28 -8.04
C PHE A 149 -3.90 0.08 -7.11
N GLN A 150 -5.05 -0.09 -6.45
CA GLN A 150 -5.33 -1.26 -5.61
C GLN A 150 -5.29 -2.55 -6.44
N ASN A 151 -5.83 -2.53 -7.66
CA ASN A 151 -5.74 -3.64 -8.60
C ASN A 151 -4.33 -4.09 -8.89
N LEU A 152 -3.40 -3.16 -8.86
CA LEU A 152 -1.97 -3.42 -9.06
C LEU A 152 -1.23 -3.68 -7.74
N SER A 153 -1.96 -3.88 -6.65
CA SER A 153 -1.43 -4.24 -5.33
C SER A 153 -2.03 -5.56 -4.82
N PRO A 154 -1.82 -6.69 -5.53
CA PRO A 154 -2.47 -7.97 -5.23
C PRO A 154 -2.08 -8.56 -3.87
N GLY A 155 -1.01 -8.09 -3.23
CA GLY A 155 -0.63 -8.48 -1.88
C GLY A 155 -1.48 -7.87 -0.78
N GLY A 156 -2.36 -6.95 -1.13
CA GLY A 156 -3.26 -6.23 -0.24
C GLY A 156 -3.15 -4.72 -0.40
N ALA A 157 -4.23 -4.04 -0.13
CA ALA A 157 -4.36 -2.59 -0.19
C ALA A 157 -5.40 -2.10 0.79
N ILE A 158 -5.24 -0.89 1.31
CA ILE A 158 -6.17 -0.24 2.23
C ILE A 158 -6.35 1.19 1.77
N SER A 159 -7.59 1.66 1.64
CA SER A 159 -7.90 3.06 1.43
C SER A 159 -8.41 3.71 2.72
N TYR A 160 -7.90 4.90 3.01
CA TYR A 160 -8.32 5.71 4.15
C TYR A 160 -9.26 6.80 3.66
N ILE A 161 -10.49 6.80 4.15
CA ILE A 161 -11.45 7.85 3.88
C ILE A 161 -11.61 8.70 5.13
N GLU A 162 -11.25 9.96 5.02
CA GLU A 162 -11.52 10.96 6.03
C GLU A 162 -12.94 11.47 5.85
N SER A 163 -13.75 11.35 6.90
CA SER A 163 -15.12 11.86 6.88
C SER A 163 -15.37 12.74 8.10
N PRO A 164 -16.20 13.77 7.97
CA PRO A 164 -16.70 14.49 9.14
C PRO A 164 -17.43 13.50 10.06
N ASN A 165 -17.64 13.88 11.32
CA ASN A 165 -18.31 13.05 12.30
C ASN A 165 -19.66 12.52 11.75
N LEU A 166 -19.70 11.23 11.44
CA LEU A 166 -20.87 10.54 10.87
C LEU A 166 -21.75 9.88 11.92
N SER A 167 -21.51 10.09 13.22
CA SER A 167 -22.30 9.51 14.31
C SER A 167 -23.81 9.75 14.16
N ASN A 168 -24.19 10.81 13.49
CA ASN A 168 -25.59 11.19 13.23
C ASN A 168 -26.07 10.90 11.80
N SER A 169 -25.30 10.17 11.00
CA SER A 169 -25.66 9.89 9.59
C SER A 169 -25.28 8.48 9.14
N PRO A 170 -25.91 7.43 9.71
CA PRO A 170 -25.62 6.03 9.34
C PRO A 170 -25.89 5.74 7.85
N ILE A 171 -26.82 6.46 7.22
CA ILE A 171 -27.13 6.33 5.80
C ILE A 171 -25.93 6.70 4.91
N LYS A 172 -25.18 7.76 5.27
CA LYS A 172 -24.00 8.17 4.50
C LYS A 172 -22.88 7.14 4.57
N ILE A 173 -22.70 6.48 5.71
CA ILE A 173 -21.72 5.39 5.85
C ILE A 173 -22.13 4.21 4.96
N TYR A 174 -23.40 3.83 4.96
CA TYR A 174 -23.91 2.75 4.13
C TYR A 174 -23.71 3.04 2.64
N LEU A 175 -24.03 4.23 2.18
CA LEU A 175 -23.83 4.66 0.79
C LEU A 175 -22.35 4.60 0.39
N LEU A 176 -21.44 5.08 1.23
CA LEU A 176 -20.00 5.04 0.97
C LEU A 176 -19.50 3.59 0.80
N ILE A 177 -19.93 2.67 1.67
CA ILE A 177 -19.57 1.26 1.59
C ILE A 177 -20.14 0.61 0.32
N THR A 178 -21.37 0.93 -0.05
CA THR A 178 -22.03 0.37 -1.23
C THR A 178 -21.37 0.85 -2.52
N GLU A 179 -21.01 2.11 -2.61
CA GLU A 179 -20.30 2.69 -3.76
C GLU A 179 -18.88 2.10 -3.88
N ALA A 180 -18.16 1.94 -2.77
CA ALA A 180 -16.86 1.28 -2.75
C ALA A 180 -16.96 -0.16 -3.29
N GLN A 181 -17.99 -0.91 -2.87
CA GLN A 181 -18.25 -2.26 -3.37
C GLN A 181 -18.69 -2.28 -4.84
N ALA A 182 -19.42 -1.26 -5.30
CA ALA A 182 -19.82 -1.15 -6.70
C ALA A 182 -18.63 -0.84 -7.61
N THR A 183 -17.68 -0.05 -7.15
CA THR A 183 -16.43 0.24 -7.85
C THR A 183 -15.60 -1.04 -8.03
N ASP A 184 -15.63 -1.94 -7.05
CA ASP A 184 -14.93 -3.23 -7.08
C ASP A 184 -15.53 -4.23 -8.09
N LYS A 185 -16.82 -4.14 -8.43
CA LYS A 185 -17.48 -5.06 -9.39
C LYS A 185 -16.95 -4.95 -10.82
N HIS A 186 -16.28 -3.89 -11.17
CA HIS A 186 -15.56 -3.75 -12.44
C HIS A 186 -14.18 -4.45 -12.44
N LEU A 187 -13.77 -4.99 -11.30
CA LEU A 187 -12.52 -5.66 -11.09
C LEU A 187 -12.76 -7.17 -11.06
N SER A 188 -12.20 -7.90 -12.00
CA SER A 188 -12.31 -9.36 -12.12
C SER A 188 -11.58 -10.15 -11.00
N SER A 189 -11.38 -9.54 -9.83
CA SER A 189 -10.68 -10.14 -8.68
C SER A 189 -11.47 -9.96 -7.39
N PRO A 190 -11.57 -11.01 -6.55
CA PRO A 190 -12.30 -10.95 -5.28
C PRO A 190 -11.52 -10.24 -4.17
N PHE A 191 -10.90 -9.10 -4.47
CA PHE A 191 -10.21 -8.32 -3.45
C PHE A 191 -11.20 -7.57 -2.58
N VAL A 192 -11.11 -7.80 -1.29
CA VAL A 192 -11.84 -7.02 -0.29
C VAL A 192 -11.22 -5.62 -0.25
N ILE A 193 -11.96 -4.61 -0.67
CA ILE A 193 -11.60 -3.22 -0.43
C ILE A 193 -11.70 -2.98 1.08
N ASN A 194 -10.56 -2.91 1.75
CA ASN A 194 -10.52 -2.49 3.14
C ASN A 194 -10.60 -0.95 3.18
N VAL A 195 -11.79 -0.42 3.41
CA VAL A 195 -12.01 1.01 3.64
C VAL A 195 -12.01 1.27 5.14
N ILE A 196 -11.07 2.06 5.61
CA ILE A 196 -11.04 2.53 6.99
C ILE A 196 -11.62 3.94 7.02
N LEU A 197 -12.79 4.09 7.63
CA LEU A 197 -13.37 5.40 7.91
C LEU A 197 -12.66 6.03 9.10
N ARG A 198 -11.96 7.12 8.88
CA ARG A 198 -11.34 7.92 9.93
C ARG A 198 -12.24 9.12 10.21
N THR A 199 -12.84 9.16 11.39
CA THR A 199 -13.55 10.36 11.85
C THR A 199 -12.52 11.37 12.33
N THR A 200 -12.42 12.51 11.69
CA THR A 200 -11.65 13.64 12.20
C THR A 200 -12.41 14.23 13.38
N PHE A 201 -12.01 13.90 14.60
CA PHE A 201 -12.35 14.77 15.75
C PHE A 201 -11.66 16.10 15.50
N GLY A 202 -12.46 17.16 15.50
CA GLY A 202 -11.97 18.52 15.26
C GLY A 202 -10.69 18.79 16.05
N SER A 203 -9.66 19.20 15.33
CA SER A 203 -8.39 19.58 15.93
C SER A 203 -8.63 20.75 16.91
N PRO A 204 -8.19 20.66 18.16
CA PRO A 204 -8.23 21.77 19.11
C PRO A 204 -7.06 22.76 18.92
N PHE A 205 -6.46 22.79 17.75
CA PHE A 205 -5.39 23.76 17.45
C PHE A 205 -5.93 24.86 16.53
N LYS A 206 -6.24 25.99 17.19
CA LYS A 206 -6.18 27.32 16.59
C LYS A 206 -4.73 27.76 16.48
#